data_56f2bd0d691a55d009b13e87bafd60da
#
_entry.id   56f2bd0d691a55d009b13e87bafd60da
#
_cell.length_a   1.000
_cell.length_b   1.000
_cell.length_c   1.000
_cell.angle_alpha   90.00
_cell.angle_beta   90.00
_cell.angle_gamma   90.00
#
_symmetry.space_group_name_H-M   'P 1'
#
loop_
_entity.id
_entity.type
_entity.pdbx_description
1 polymer ?
#
loop_
_entity_poly.entity_id
_entity_poly.type
_entity_poly.pdbx_seq_one_letter_code
_entity_poly.pdbx_strand_id
1 'polypeptide(L)'
;MADAYAAVDIGAESGRVLLGRLRDGRVALEEVHRFPNRPVRLPDGLRWNLLHLFTETLAGLAAARERVARLSGVAVDTWGVDYALLDERGRVLGLPFHYRDERTAGMVERAHARVPAEDLYAATGIQTMPINTVFQLLADEGSAALERAQRLALVPDLLALWLSGEPANERTAASTTGLLDARTGEWARPLIARLGLPERIFGPLVEPGTVLGPLLAHHDLGPIPVMATAAHDTAAAFAAAPIAGEHAAILSSGTWSLLGVELPAPVLTSAAREANLTNERGIEGTTRLLKNVMGLWLVQECRRTWAAAGESLSYDGLMRLAAAAPDDEAVLFDPDDPAFLAPGDMPARIAAAVAAGGQQPPSAPGSVVRSILVSLACKYRYVLERLEQATGRAVTCVHVIGGGARNNLLCRLTADLVGRPVKAGPVEATALGNVLVQARGAGELGSLADLRAVAAASADPVVHEPGADRDRAEETYRRFLALTGLPCPTLVSSEGA
;
A
#
# COMPACT_ATOMS: atom_id res chain seq x y z
N MET A 1 21.43 -8.30 -26.20
CA MET A 1 21.69 -7.44 -25.03
C MET A 1 20.53 -7.67 -24.08
N ALA A 2 20.77 -7.73 -22.78
CA ALA A 2 19.66 -7.94 -21.84
C ALA A 2 18.75 -6.72 -21.86
N ASP A 3 17.45 -7.00 -21.85
CA ASP A 3 16.45 -5.96 -21.72
C ASP A 3 16.52 -5.35 -20.32
N ALA A 4 16.44 -4.04 -20.27
CA ALA A 4 16.51 -3.27 -19.03
C ALA A 4 15.28 -2.37 -18.93
N TYR A 5 14.68 -2.35 -17.77
CA TYR A 5 13.48 -1.59 -17.45
C TYR A 5 13.76 -0.60 -16.33
N ALA A 6 13.21 0.60 -16.44
CA ALA A 6 13.25 1.58 -15.36
C ALA A 6 11.93 1.49 -14.55
N ALA A 7 12.04 1.12 -13.28
CA ALA A 7 10.94 1.16 -12.33
C ALA A 7 11.03 2.45 -11.51
N VAL A 8 10.02 3.30 -11.61
CA VAL A 8 9.84 4.50 -10.79
C VAL A 8 8.88 4.14 -9.67
N ASP A 9 9.42 3.85 -8.48
CA ASP A 9 8.69 3.42 -7.27
C ASP A 9 8.62 4.60 -6.30
N ILE A 10 7.45 5.21 -6.16
CA ILE A 10 7.24 6.38 -5.31
C ILE A 10 6.27 6.04 -4.17
N GLY A 11 6.83 5.76 -3.01
CA GLY A 11 6.04 5.60 -1.78
C GLY A 11 5.70 6.93 -1.11
N ALA A 12 4.91 6.87 -0.04
CA ALA A 12 4.46 8.05 0.70
C ALA A 12 5.58 8.88 1.36
N GLU A 13 6.77 8.32 1.57
CA GLU A 13 7.90 8.95 2.28
C GLU A 13 9.10 9.24 1.38
N SER A 14 9.31 8.43 0.36
CA SER A 14 10.44 8.54 -0.56
C SER A 14 10.12 7.90 -1.89
N GLY A 15 10.75 8.41 -2.96
CA GLY A 15 10.74 7.79 -4.27
C GLY A 15 12.12 7.25 -4.64
N ARG A 16 12.11 6.31 -5.56
CA ARG A 16 13.32 5.68 -6.11
C ARG A 16 13.14 5.41 -7.59
N VAL A 17 14.23 5.44 -8.32
CA VAL A 17 14.29 4.86 -9.66
C VAL A 17 15.27 3.69 -9.62
N LEU A 18 14.78 2.53 -10.00
CA LEU A 18 15.57 1.31 -10.06
C LEU A 18 15.66 0.84 -11.51
N LEU A 19 16.85 0.38 -11.88
CA LEU A 19 17.10 -0.29 -13.14
C LEU A 19 16.99 -1.78 -12.93
N GLY A 20 16.00 -2.43 -13.56
CA GLY A 20 15.83 -3.87 -13.55
C GLY A 20 16.37 -4.51 -14.80
N ARG A 21 17.19 -5.55 -14.67
CA ARG A 21 17.72 -6.36 -15.79
C ARG A 21 17.21 -7.79 -15.67
N LEU A 22 16.38 -8.21 -16.61
CA LEU A 22 15.91 -9.60 -16.71
C LEU A 22 16.94 -10.43 -17.47
N ARG A 23 17.48 -11.47 -16.83
CA ARG A 23 18.44 -12.42 -17.42
C ARG A 23 18.26 -13.79 -16.78
N ASP A 24 18.27 -14.83 -17.61
CA ASP A 24 18.29 -16.23 -17.17
C ASP A 24 17.19 -16.54 -16.11
N GLY A 25 15.99 -15.96 -16.32
CA GLY A 25 14.85 -16.13 -15.41
C GLY A 25 15.01 -15.44 -14.05
N ARG A 26 15.89 -14.45 -13.94
CA ARG A 26 16.10 -13.64 -12.73
C ARG A 26 16.12 -12.15 -13.06
N VAL A 27 15.67 -11.33 -12.11
CA VAL A 27 15.80 -9.87 -12.18
C VAL A 27 16.88 -9.41 -11.19
N ALA A 28 17.86 -8.67 -11.72
CA ALA A 28 18.79 -7.89 -10.91
C ALA A 28 18.31 -6.44 -10.85
N LEU A 29 18.12 -5.92 -9.65
CA LEU A 29 17.74 -4.52 -9.40
C LEU A 29 18.94 -3.70 -8.97
N GLU A 30 19.08 -2.50 -9.56
CA GLU A 30 20.09 -1.51 -9.21
C GLU A 30 19.36 -0.17 -8.94
N GLU A 31 19.42 0.34 -7.69
CA GLU A 31 18.92 1.67 -7.38
C GLU A 31 19.84 2.71 -8.01
N VAL A 32 19.32 3.52 -8.92
CA VAL A 32 20.09 4.54 -9.64
C VAL A 32 19.79 5.96 -9.16
N HIS A 33 18.65 6.15 -8.47
CA HIS A 33 18.27 7.44 -7.90
C HIS A 33 17.32 7.24 -6.72
N ARG A 34 17.47 8.10 -5.70
CA ARG A 34 16.57 8.13 -4.52
C ARG A 34 16.32 9.57 -4.12
N PHE A 35 15.07 9.86 -3.76
CA PHE A 35 14.65 11.20 -3.36
C PHE A 35 13.58 11.16 -2.25
N PRO A 36 13.47 12.21 -1.42
CA PRO A 36 12.43 12.31 -0.42
C PRO A 36 11.09 12.67 -1.07
N ASN A 37 10.00 12.11 -0.56
CA ASN A 37 8.65 12.55 -0.87
C ASN A 37 8.08 13.25 0.37
N ARG A 38 8.01 14.58 0.33
CA ARG A 38 7.53 15.39 1.46
C ARG A 38 6.33 16.21 1.03
N PRO A 39 5.19 16.05 1.74
CA PRO A 39 4.06 16.93 1.51
C PRO A 39 4.37 18.35 1.93
N VAL A 40 3.65 19.32 1.35
CA VAL A 40 3.78 20.75 1.64
C VAL A 40 2.50 21.23 2.27
N ARG A 41 2.61 21.87 3.44
CA ARG A 41 1.49 22.56 4.09
C ARG A 41 1.29 23.92 3.44
N LEU A 42 0.14 24.10 2.79
CA LEU A 42 -0.33 25.36 2.26
C LEU A 42 -1.45 25.93 3.14
N PRO A 43 -1.85 27.21 2.98
CA PRO A 43 -2.96 27.77 3.75
C PRO A 43 -4.29 27.02 3.60
N ASP A 44 -4.50 26.34 2.47
CA ASP A 44 -5.71 25.60 2.10
C ASP A 44 -5.60 24.07 2.33
N GLY A 45 -4.52 23.59 2.93
CA GLY A 45 -4.37 22.19 3.30
C GLY A 45 -2.99 21.59 3.02
N LEU A 46 -2.90 20.29 3.25
CA LEU A 46 -1.70 19.50 3.00
C LEU A 46 -1.71 19.01 1.55
N ARG A 47 -0.61 19.25 0.82
CA ARG A 47 -0.53 18.97 -0.63
C ARG A 47 0.67 18.10 -0.97
N TRP A 48 0.54 17.31 -2.04
CA TRP A 48 1.67 16.64 -2.67
C TRP A 48 2.49 17.60 -3.54
N ASN A 49 3.82 17.50 -3.48
CA ASN A 49 4.72 18.27 -4.35
C ASN A 49 5.01 17.48 -5.64
N LEU A 50 4.00 17.30 -6.48
CA LEU A 50 4.11 16.47 -7.69
C LEU A 50 5.14 17.00 -8.69
N LEU A 51 5.39 18.30 -8.75
CA LEU A 51 6.41 18.84 -9.65
C LEU A 51 7.81 18.40 -9.22
N HIS A 52 8.08 18.37 -7.92
CA HIS A 52 9.32 17.78 -7.39
C HIS A 52 9.42 16.30 -7.74
N LEU A 53 8.37 15.50 -7.48
CA LEU A 53 8.37 14.07 -7.80
C LEU A 53 8.63 13.81 -9.29
N PHE A 54 8.04 14.62 -10.17
CA PHE A 54 8.26 14.49 -11.60
C PHE A 54 9.68 14.86 -12.01
N THR A 55 10.25 15.94 -11.46
CA THR A 55 11.64 16.36 -11.71
C THR A 55 12.62 15.26 -11.28
N GLU A 56 12.40 14.69 -10.09
CA GLU A 56 13.22 13.58 -9.57
C GLU A 56 13.06 12.30 -10.40
N THR A 57 11.85 12.05 -10.92
CA THR A 57 11.60 10.95 -11.86
C THR A 57 12.47 11.10 -13.11
N LEU A 58 12.47 12.29 -13.73
CA LEU A 58 13.30 12.56 -14.92
C LEU A 58 14.81 12.46 -14.62
N ALA A 59 15.26 12.96 -13.47
CA ALA A 59 16.64 12.82 -13.03
C ALA A 59 17.05 11.35 -12.86
N GLY A 60 16.17 10.54 -12.28
CA GLY A 60 16.39 9.11 -12.13
C GLY A 60 16.39 8.36 -13.47
N LEU A 61 15.54 8.73 -14.42
CA LEU A 61 15.56 8.17 -15.78
C LEU A 61 16.83 8.54 -16.54
N ALA A 62 17.33 9.76 -16.39
CA ALA A 62 18.62 10.17 -16.94
C ALA A 62 19.75 9.31 -16.38
N ALA A 63 19.80 9.13 -15.04
CA ALA A 63 20.78 8.25 -14.40
C ALA A 63 20.68 6.78 -14.85
N ALA A 64 19.46 6.28 -15.09
CA ALA A 64 19.26 4.94 -15.64
C ALA A 64 19.80 4.82 -17.08
N ARG A 65 19.61 5.86 -17.91
CA ARG A 65 20.10 5.91 -19.30
C ARG A 65 21.63 5.90 -19.37
N GLU A 66 22.31 6.48 -18.40
CA GLU A 66 23.78 6.42 -18.32
C GLU A 66 24.33 5.02 -18.05
N ARG A 67 23.52 4.14 -17.47
CA ARG A 67 23.91 2.75 -17.08
C ARG A 67 23.65 1.72 -18.16
N VAL A 68 22.79 2.03 -19.15
CA VAL A 68 22.42 1.10 -20.23
C VAL A 68 22.28 1.82 -21.55
N ALA A 69 22.63 1.12 -22.64
CA ALA A 69 22.51 1.67 -23.99
C ALA A 69 21.05 1.89 -24.39
N ARG A 70 20.12 1.06 -23.86
CA ARG A 70 18.69 1.12 -24.18
C ARG A 70 17.86 0.71 -22.96
N LEU A 71 16.76 1.42 -22.73
CA LEU A 71 15.68 1.01 -21.84
C LEU A 71 14.53 0.43 -22.69
N SER A 72 14.09 -0.77 -22.33
CA SER A 72 12.95 -1.46 -22.97
C SER A 72 11.61 -0.95 -22.47
N GLY A 73 11.57 -0.27 -21.34
CA GLY A 73 10.41 0.37 -20.78
C GLY A 73 10.69 1.23 -19.57
N VAL A 74 9.73 2.10 -19.26
CA VAL A 74 9.60 2.82 -18.00
C VAL A 74 8.16 2.75 -17.53
N ALA A 75 7.98 2.53 -16.23
CA ALA A 75 6.67 2.58 -15.60
C ALA A 75 6.76 3.19 -14.20
N VAL A 76 5.64 3.81 -13.79
CA VAL A 76 5.53 4.48 -12.50
C VAL A 76 4.49 3.76 -11.65
N ASP A 77 4.85 3.40 -10.44
CA ASP A 77 3.90 3.02 -9.39
C ASP A 77 4.00 3.98 -8.22
N THR A 78 2.87 4.17 -7.54
CA THR A 78 2.79 5.02 -6.35
C THR A 78 1.79 4.45 -5.34
N TRP A 79 1.60 5.17 -4.23
CA TRP A 79 0.48 4.93 -3.34
C TRP A 79 -0.86 5.14 -4.06
N GLY A 80 -1.93 4.54 -3.55
CA GLY A 80 -3.29 4.69 -4.09
C GLY A 80 -4.00 5.97 -3.64
N VAL A 81 -5.28 6.06 -3.97
CA VAL A 81 -6.33 6.99 -3.52
C VAL A 81 -6.19 8.46 -3.92
N ASP A 82 -4.98 9.00 -4.09
CA ASP A 82 -4.79 10.42 -4.39
C ASP A 82 -4.81 10.70 -5.90
N TYR A 83 -5.35 11.85 -6.27
CA TYR A 83 -5.62 12.21 -7.66
C TYR A 83 -5.40 13.70 -7.94
N ALA A 84 -5.25 13.99 -9.21
CA ALA A 84 -5.37 15.32 -9.79
C ALA A 84 -6.63 15.43 -10.64
N LEU A 85 -7.24 16.61 -10.67
CA LEU A 85 -8.29 16.98 -11.59
C LEU A 85 -7.68 17.72 -12.80
N LEU A 86 -8.06 17.33 -14.00
CA LEU A 86 -7.51 17.87 -15.24
C LEU A 86 -8.60 18.53 -16.08
N ASP A 87 -8.24 19.60 -16.79
CA ASP A 87 -9.09 20.25 -17.79
C ASP A 87 -9.11 19.44 -19.12
N GLU A 88 -9.82 19.95 -20.11
CA GLU A 88 -9.94 19.36 -21.45
C GLU A 88 -8.60 19.22 -22.20
N ARG A 89 -7.58 20.02 -21.80
CA ARG A 89 -6.24 20.01 -22.38
C ARG A 89 -5.25 19.17 -21.56
N GLY A 90 -5.72 18.47 -20.54
CA GLY A 90 -4.87 17.66 -19.66
C GLY A 90 -4.06 18.49 -18.65
N ARG A 91 -4.39 19.78 -18.43
CA ARG A 91 -3.71 20.63 -17.45
C ARG A 91 -4.31 20.42 -16.06
N VAL A 92 -3.45 20.36 -15.05
CA VAL A 92 -3.85 20.21 -13.65
C VAL A 92 -4.59 21.46 -13.15
N LEU A 93 -5.78 21.26 -12.60
CA LEU A 93 -6.66 22.34 -12.07
C LEU A 93 -6.36 22.72 -10.62
N GLY A 94 -5.36 22.13 -10.01
CA GLY A 94 -4.91 22.41 -8.66
C GLY A 94 -3.96 21.33 -8.17
N LEU A 95 -3.13 21.67 -7.19
CA LEU A 95 -2.23 20.68 -6.59
C LEU A 95 -3.03 19.60 -5.83
N PRO A 96 -2.75 18.32 -6.03
CA PRO A 96 -3.40 17.24 -5.30
C PRO A 96 -3.25 17.37 -3.80
N PHE A 97 -4.33 17.10 -3.09
CA PHE A 97 -4.29 16.96 -1.64
C PHE A 97 -3.56 15.69 -1.25
N HIS A 98 -2.94 15.73 -0.09
CA HIS A 98 -2.40 14.55 0.55
C HIS A 98 -3.53 13.80 1.27
N TYR A 99 -3.57 12.49 1.17
CA TYR A 99 -4.65 11.67 1.75
C TYR A 99 -4.83 11.81 3.28
N ARG A 100 -3.82 12.33 4.00
CA ARG A 100 -3.92 12.63 5.45
C ARG A 100 -4.39 14.06 5.74
N ASP A 101 -4.85 14.80 4.73
CA ASP A 101 -5.45 16.11 4.94
C ASP A 101 -6.80 16.00 5.66
N GLU A 102 -7.10 16.93 6.54
CA GLU A 102 -8.30 16.91 7.38
C GLU A 102 -9.59 17.23 6.61
N ARG A 103 -9.51 17.63 5.32
CA ARG A 103 -10.66 18.02 4.50
C ARG A 103 -11.72 16.93 4.35
N THR A 104 -11.33 15.67 4.55
CA THR A 104 -12.24 14.52 4.46
C THR A 104 -13.00 14.21 5.75
N ALA A 105 -12.82 15.02 6.81
CA ALA A 105 -13.58 14.87 8.04
C ALA A 105 -15.10 14.98 7.78
N GLY A 106 -15.88 14.00 8.25
CA GLY A 106 -17.34 13.93 8.03
C GLY A 106 -17.77 13.46 6.63
N MET A 107 -16.83 13.21 5.70
CA MET A 107 -17.20 12.81 4.33
C MET A 107 -17.65 11.36 4.23
N VAL A 108 -17.26 10.49 5.15
CA VAL A 108 -17.77 9.11 5.25
C VAL A 108 -19.27 9.13 5.56
N GLU A 109 -19.68 9.88 6.58
CA GLU A 109 -21.09 10.05 6.98
C GLU A 109 -21.91 10.71 5.86
N ARG A 110 -21.34 11.70 5.18
CA ARG A 110 -21.96 12.36 4.04
C ARG A 110 -22.19 11.40 2.87
N ALA A 111 -21.22 10.52 2.58
CA ALA A 111 -21.37 9.48 1.56
C ALA A 111 -22.46 8.48 1.94
N HIS A 112 -22.46 8.02 3.21
CA HIS A 112 -23.44 7.06 3.70
C HIS A 112 -24.86 7.62 3.76
N ALA A 113 -25.03 8.93 3.89
CA ALA A 113 -26.33 9.60 3.77
C ALA A 113 -26.89 9.56 2.33
N ARG A 114 -26.05 9.42 1.31
CA ARG A 114 -26.44 9.30 -0.11
C ARG A 114 -26.54 7.84 -0.56
N VAL A 115 -25.62 7.02 -0.11
CA VAL A 115 -25.50 5.59 -0.44
C VAL A 115 -25.20 4.83 0.85
N PRO A 116 -26.08 3.94 1.33
CA PRO A 116 -25.82 3.14 2.51
C PRO A 116 -24.48 2.42 2.46
N ALA A 117 -23.80 2.28 3.60
CA ALA A 117 -22.47 1.64 3.69
C ALA A 117 -22.44 0.24 3.08
N GLU A 118 -23.53 -0.52 3.25
CA GLU A 118 -23.70 -1.86 2.69
C GLU A 118 -23.77 -1.85 1.15
N ASP A 119 -24.48 -0.88 0.56
CA ASP A 119 -24.56 -0.72 -0.89
C ASP A 119 -23.21 -0.31 -1.48
N LEU A 120 -22.52 0.62 -0.82
CA LEU A 120 -21.19 1.07 -1.22
C LEU A 120 -20.21 -0.10 -1.22
N TYR A 121 -20.20 -0.89 -0.13
CA TYR A 121 -19.34 -2.06 -0.02
C TYR A 121 -19.75 -3.17 -1.00
N ALA A 122 -21.04 -3.44 -1.15
CA ALA A 122 -21.54 -4.46 -2.08
C ALA A 122 -21.17 -4.17 -3.56
N ALA A 123 -21.04 -2.90 -3.92
CA ALA A 123 -20.58 -2.49 -5.25
C ALA A 123 -19.06 -2.56 -5.38
N THR A 124 -18.32 -2.01 -4.44
CA THR A 124 -16.89 -1.74 -4.58
C THR A 124 -16.00 -2.70 -3.80
N GLY A 125 -16.49 -3.27 -2.71
CA GLY A 125 -15.75 -4.13 -1.81
C GLY A 125 -14.60 -3.43 -1.08
N ILE A 126 -14.55 -2.10 -1.08
CA ILE A 126 -13.40 -1.34 -0.56
C ILE A 126 -13.55 -1.04 0.93
N GLN A 127 -12.46 -1.24 1.67
CA GLN A 127 -12.34 -0.84 3.08
C GLN A 127 -12.72 0.63 3.26
N THR A 128 -13.65 0.92 4.15
CA THR A 128 -14.03 2.30 4.45
C THR A 128 -12.93 2.98 5.26
N MET A 129 -12.30 3.98 4.64
CA MET A 129 -11.28 4.84 5.25
C MET A 129 -11.48 6.27 4.76
N PRO A 130 -11.38 7.31 5.61
CA PRO A 130 -11.56 8.71 5.18
C PRO A 130 -10.65 9.14 4.02
N ILE A 131 -9.55 8.43 3.82
CA ILE A 131 -8.55 8.71 2.77
C ILE A 131 -8.99 8.26 1.37
N ASN A 132 -10.03 7.41 1.22
CA ASN A 132 -10.42 6.92 -0.10
C ASN A 132 -10.87 8.06 -1.02
N THR A 133 -10.58 7.91 -2.31
CA THR A 133 -10.88 8.90 -3.36
C THR A 133 -12.35 9.33 -3.36
N VAL A 134 -13.26 8.41 -3.12
CA VAL A 134 -14.70 8.70 -3.05
C VAL A 134 -15.01 9.80 -2.02
N PHE A 135 -14.40 9.74 -0.83
CA PHE A 135 -14.59 10.75 0.21
C PHE A 135 -13.86 12.04 -0.09
N GLN A 136 -12.69 11.95 -0.71
CA GLN A 136 -11.93 13.12 -1.17
C GLN A 136 -12.69 13.90 -2.25
N LEU A 137 -13.35 13.22 -3.20
CA LEU A 137 -14.17 13.86 -4.24
C LEU A 137 -15.41 14.54 -3.66
N LEU A 138 -16.01 13.96 -2.60
CA LEU A 138 -17.13 14.61 -1.88
C LEU A 138 -16.66 15.87 -1.13
N ALA A 139 -15.42 15.91 -0.68
CA ALA A 139 -14.83 17.12 -0.11
C ALA A 139 -14.53 18.20 -1.17
N ASP A 140 -14.34 17.81 -2.44
CA ASP A 140 -14.16 18.74 -3.56
C ASP A 140 -15.49 19.27 -4.14
N GLU A 141 -16.64 18.78 -3.67
CA GLU A 141 -17.95 19.20 -4.19
C GLU A 141 -18.16 20.72 -4.04
N GLY A 142 -18.57 21.35 -5.15
CA GLY A 142 -18.73 22.81 -5.23
C GLY A 142 -17.41 23.57 -5.47
N SER A 143 -16.28 22.87 -5.57
CA SER A 143 -15.03 23.53 -5.93
C SER A 143 -14.98 23.84 -7.43
N ALA A 144 -14.39 24.98 -7.79
CA ALA A 144 -14.19 25.36 -9.19
C ALA A 144 -13.32 24.33 -9.96
N ALA A 145 -12.46 23.60 -9.26
CA ALA A 145 -11.64 22.55 -9.85
C ALA A 145 -12.51 21.37 -10.30
N LEU A 146 -13.39 20.84 -9.43
CA LEU A 146 -14.27 19.72 -9.78
C LEU A 146 -15.31 20.13 -10.84
N GLU A 147 -15.84 21.37 -10.78
CA GLU A 147 -16.79 21.87 -11.78
C GLU A 147 -16.20 21.90 -13.20
N ARG A 148 -14.93 22.29 -13.33
CA ARG A 148 -14.22 22.41 -14.61
C ARG A 148 -13.52 21.13 -15.04
N ALA A 149 -13.35 20.16 -14.15
CA ALA A 149 -12.64 18.93 -14.44
C ALA A 149 -13.30 18.15 -15.57
N GLN A 150 -12.50 17.68 -16.50
CA GLN A 150 -12.88 16.75 -17.57
C GLN A 150 -12.27 15.37 -17.37
N ARG A 151 -11.31 15.26 -16.45
CA ARG A 151 -10.64 14.00 -16.14
C ARG A 151 -10.13 13.98 -14.70
N LEU A 152 -10.20 12.81 -14.10
CA LEU A 152 -9.46 12.43 -12.90
C LEU A 152 -8.27 11.59 -13.34
N ALA A 153 -7.07 11.91 -12.85
CA ALA A 153 -5.88 11.08 -12.98
C ALA A 153 -5.34 10.76 -11.59
N LEU A 154 -5.22 9.49 -11.25
CA LEU A 154 -4.51 9.08 -10.04
C LEU A 154 -3.04 9.48 -10.14
N VAL A 155 -2.33 9.59 -9.02
CA VAL A 155 -0.95 10.10 -9.03
C VAL A 155 -0.04 9.33 -10.00
N PRO A 156 -0.03 7.99 -10.04
CA PRO A 156 0.81 7.28 -11.01
C PRO A 156 0.39 7.52 -12.46
N ASP A 157 -0.92 7.60 -12.71
CA ASP A 157 -1.47 7.88 -14.04
C ASP A 157 -1.13 9.29 -14.52
N LEU A 158 -1.12 10.27 -13.62
CA LEU A 158 -0.70 11.62 -13.94
C LEU A 158 0.79 11.70 -14.31
N LEU A 159 1.64 11.01 -13.56
CA LEU A 159 3.08 10.96 -13.88
C LEU A 159 3.31 10.22 -15.22
N ALA A 160 2.59 9.14 -15.48
CA ALA A 160 2.63 8.43 -16.75
C ALA A 160 2.12 9.32 -17.92
N LEU A 161 1.06 10.11 -17.71
CA LEU A 161 0.57 11.11 -18.66
C LEU A 161 1.64 12.17 -18.98
N TRP A 162 2.33 12.68 -17.95
CA TRP A 162 3.39 13.67 -18.16
C TRP A 162 4.61 13.09 -18.87
N LEU A 163 4.86 11.78 -18.74
CA LEU A 163 5.91 11.08 -19.48
C LEU A 163 5.54 10.80 -20.93
N SER A 164 4.29 10.34 -21.21
CA SER A 164 3.87 9.83 -22.52
C SER A 164 2.99 10.77 -23.34
N GLY A 165 2.26 11.65 -22.67
CA GLY A 165 1.18 12.43 -23.27
C GLY A 165 -0.15 11.67 -23.39
N GLU A 166 -0.19 10.38 -23.06
CA GLU A 166 -1.35 9.50 -23.21
C GLU A 166 -2.14 9.35 -21.90
N PRO A 167 -3.39 9.80 -21.87
CA PRO A 167 -4.19 9.74 -20.67
C PRO A 167 -4.86 8.37 -20.50
N ALA A 168 -4.64 7.75 -19.33
CA ALA A 168 -5.25 6.50 -18.93
C ALA A 168 -5.47 6.47 -17.42
N ASN A 169 -6.31 5.54 -16.93
CA ASN A 169 -6.37 5.17 -15.54
C ASN A 169 -6.04 3.67 -15.42
N GLU A 170 -5.04 3.32 -14.65
CA GLU A 170 -4.65 1.93 -14.49
C GLU A 170 -5.54 1.25 -13.42
N ARG A 171 -5.98 0.01 -13.71
CA ARG A 171 -7.01 -0.69 -12.92
C ARG A 171 -6.63 -0.96 -11.49
N THR A 172 -5.37 -1.28 -11.18
CA THR A 172 -4.97 -1.57 -9.79
C THR A 172 -5.01 -0.30 -8.94
N ALA A 173 -4.56 0.83 -9.49
CA ALA A 173 -4.67 2.13 -8.85
C ALA A 173 -6.14 2.58 -8.77
N ALA A 174 -6.90 2.48 -9.87
CA ALA A 174 -8.32 2.83 -9.91
C ALA A 174 -9.16 2.04 -8.88
N SER A 175 -8.81 0.80 -8.59
CA SER A 175 -9.52 -0.02 -7.62
C SER A 175 -9.45 0.52 -6.18
N THR A 176 -8.43 1.33 -5.85
CA THR A 176 -8.30 1.91 -4.50
C THR A 176 -9.30 3.04 -4.24
N THR A 177 -9.94 3.55 -5.28
CA THR A 177 -10.78 4.75 -5.22
C THR A 177 -12.08 4.60 -4.43
N GLY A 178 -12.58 3.37 -4.27
CA GLY A 178 -13.93 3.11 -3.79
C GLY A 178 -15.02 3.47 -4.82
N LEU A 179 -14.67 3.53 -6.12
CA LEU A 179 -15.56 3.90 -7.22
C LEU A 179 -15.49 2.92 -8.40
N LEU A 180 -14.73 1.85 -8.27
CA LEU A 180 -14.70 0.74 -9.23
C LEU A 180 -15.68 -0.35 -8.77
N ASP A 181 -16.44 -0.94 -9.68
CA ASP A 181 -17.24 -2.13 -9.40
C ASP A 181 -16.31 -3.34 -9.23
N ALA A 182 -16.36 -3.97 -8.06
CA ALA A 182 -15.43 -5.04 -7.70
C ALA A 182 -15.56 -6.28 -8.61
N ARG A 183 -16.75 -6.54 -9.16
CA ARG A 183 -17.02 -7.72 -10.00
C ARG A 183 -16.54 -7.51 -11.43
N THR A 184 -16.87 -6.35 -12.00
CA THR A 184 -16.57 -6.06 -13.42
C THR A 184 -15.19 -5.45 -13.60
N GLY A 185 -14.66 -4.75 -12.59
CA GLY A 185 -13.44 -3.96 -12.70
C GLY A 185 -13.61 -2.69 -13.53
N GLU A 186 -14.84 -2.25 -13.79
CA GLU A 186 -15.18 -1.00 -14.46
C GLU A 186 -15.64 0.06 -13.46
N TRP A 187 -15.66 1.33 -13.87
CA TRP A 187 -16.21 2.40 -13.03
C TRP A 187 -17.66 2.09 -12.64
N ALA A 188 -17.97 2.15 -11.36
CA ALA A 188 -19.30 1.90 -10.79
C ALA A 188 -20.25 3.07 -11.08
N ARG A 189 -20.58 3.32 -12.36
CA ARG A 189 -21.35 4.49 -12.82
C ARG A 189 -22.67 4.70 -12.08
N PRO A 190 -23.49 3.66 -11.77
CA PRO A 190 -24.70 3.84 -10.98
C PRO A 190 -24.40 4.36 -9.56
N LEU A 191 -23.31 3.93 -8.95
CA LEU A 191 -22.86 4.40 -7.64
C LEU A 191 -22.36 5.84 -7.71
N ILE A 192 -21.55 6.16 -8.72
CA ILE A 192 -21.01 7.50 -9.00
C ILE A 192 -22.16 8.51 -9.13
N ALA A 193 -23.20 8.16 -9.90
CA ALA A 193 -24.41 8.99 -10.08
C ALA A 193 -25.18 9.18 -8.76
N ARG A 194 -25.38 8.11 -7.96
CA ARG A 194 -26.03 8.20 -6.64
C ARG A 194 -25.27 9.08 -5.67
N LEU A 195 -23.94 9.08 -5.75
CA LEU A 195 -23.06 9.94 -4.93
C LEU A 195 -23.11 11.41 -5.40
N GLY A 196 -23.67 11.70 -6.58
CA GLY A 196 -23.69 13.04 -7.18
C GLY A 196 -22.35 13.48 -7.75
N LEU A 197 -21.44 12.53 -8.04
CA LEU A 197 -20.14 12.81 -8.63
C LEU A 197 -20.23 12.95 -10.14
N PRO A 198 -19.44 13.82 -10.79
CA PRO A 198 -19.50 14.07 -12.22
C PRO A 198 -18.94 12.88 -13.02
N GLU A 199 -19.78 12.14 -13.71
CA GLU A 199 -19.37 10.94 -14.49
C GLU A 199 -18.31 11.24 -15.56
N ARG A 200 -18.26 12.46 -16.09
CA ARG A 200 -17.33 12.87 -17.16
C ARG A 200 -15.86 12.76 -16.78
N ILE A 201 -15.52 12.79 -15.50
CA ILE A 201 -14.11 12.76 -15.06
C ILE A 201 -13.51 11.35 -15.06
N PHE A 202 -14.33 10.31 -15.12
CA PHE A 202 -13.91 8.90 -15.09
C PHE A 202 -13.60 8.41 -16.49
N GLY A 203 -12.31 8.50 -16.86
CA GLY A 203 -11.79 8.13 -18.18
C GLY A 203 -11.64 6.63 -18.40
N PRO A 204 -11.04 6.24 -19.55
CA PRO A 204 -10.80 4.83 -19.88
C PRO A 204 -9.84 4.17 -18.89
N LEU A 205 -10.12 2.88 -18.62
CA LEU A 205 -9.28 2.02 -17.78
C LEU A 205 -8.36 1.18 -18.66
N VAL A 206 -7.12 0.97 -18.20
CA VAL A 206 -6.14 0.10 -18.84
C VAL A 206 -5.65 -0.99 -17.91
N GLU A 207 -5.25 -2.13 -18.48
CA GLU A 207 -4.66 -3.24 -17.73
C GLU A 207 -3.17 -3.00 -17.43
N PRO A 208 -2.64 -3.55 -16.32
CA PRO A 208 -1.21 -3.60 -16.07
C PRO A 208 -0.46 -4.25 -17.24
N GLY A 209 0.64 -3.64 -17.68
CA GLY A 209 1.43 -4.07 -18.83
C GLY A 209 1.04 -3.38 -20.15
N THR A 210 0.02 -2.51 -20.15
CA THR A 210 -0.36 -1.76 -21.36
C THR A 210 0.73 -0.74 -21.74
N VAL A 211 1.17 -0.76 -22.98
CA VAL A 211 2.06 0.29 -23.53
C VAL A 211 1.22 1.52 -23.82
N LEU A 212 1.52 2.62 -23.15
CA LEU A 212 0.80 3.89 -23.31
C LEU A 212 1.29 4.67 -24.54
N GLY A 213 2.61 4.75 -24.71
CA GLY A 213 3.23 5.48 -25.82
C GLY A 213 4.75 5.63 -25.59
N PRO A 214 5.46 6.31 -26.48
CA PRO A 214 6.85 6.65 -26.25
C PRO A 214 6.97 7.80 -25.25
N LEU A 215 8.09 7.84 -24.55
CA LEU A 215 8.48 9.00 -23.75
C LEU A 215 8.50 10.25 -24.64
N LEU A 216 7.90 11.34 -24.18
CA LEU A 216 7.81 12.59 -24.91
C LEU A 216 9.21 13.15 -25.25
N ALA A 217 9.41 13.56 -26.49
CA ALA A 217 10.70 13.96 -27.02
C ALA A 217 11.34 15.15 -26.27
N HIS A 218 10.53 16.05 -25.68
CA HIS A 218 11.02 17.20 -24.93
C HIS A 218 11.67 16.84 -23.59
N HIS A 219 11.61 15.57 -23.14
CA HIS A 219 12.37 15.11 -21.98
C HIS A 219 13.84 14.76 -22.30
N ASP A 220 14.19 14.70 -23.59
CA ASP A 220 15.56 14.53 -24.09
C ASP A 220 16.28 13.23 -23.64
N LEU A 221 15.49 12.18 -23.35
CA LEU A 221 15.97 10.87 -22.89
C LEU A 221 15.85 9.78 -23.98
N GLY A 222 15.41 10.14 -25.19
CA GLY A 222 15.16 9.24 -26.30
C GLY A 222 13.83 8.50 -26.21
N PRO A 223 13.47 7.72 -27.23
CA PRO A 223 12.18 7.04 -27.31
C PRO A 223 12.16 5.80 -26.42
N ILE A 224 11.72 5.95 -25.17
CA ILE A 224 11.52 4.85 -24.23
C ILE A 224 10.03 4.55 -24.17
N PRO A 225 9.58 3.29 -24.32
CA PRO A 225 8.18 2.94 -24.10
C PRO A 225 7.76 3.26 -22.66
N VAL A 226 6.70 4.06 -22.50
CA VAL A 226 6.03 4.29 -21.21
C VAL A 226 4.92 3.27 -21.07
N MET A 227 4.90 2.53 -19.96
CA MET A 227 3.95 1.47 -19.72
C MET A 227 3.13 1.76 -18.46
N ALA A 228 1.87 1.36 -18.47
CA ALA A 228 1.11 1.19 -17.24
C ALA A 228 1.60 -0.11 -16.56
N THR A 229 2.20 -0.01 -15.39
CA THR A 229 2.51 -1.17 -14.55
C THR A 229 1.31 -1.51 -13.67
N ALA A 230 1.43 -2.37 -12.68
CA ALA A 230 0.52 -2.40 -11.54
C ALA A 230 0.77 -1.11 -10.75
N ALA A 231 0.03 -0.05 -11.09
CA ALA A 231 0.38 1.31 -10.72
C ALA A 231 0.14 1.63 -9.23
N HIS A 232 -0.66 0.81 -8.52
CA HIS A 232 -0.67 0.80 -7.06
C HIS A 232 0.53 -0.01 -6.54
N ASP A 233 1.45 0.62 -5.80
CA ASP A 233 2.69 0.03 -5.26
C ASP A 233 2.49 -1.36 -4.62
N THR A 234 1.42 -1.50 -3.85
CA THR A 234 1.06 -2.78 -3.25
C THR A 234 0.63 -3.83 -4.28
N ALA A 235 -0.01 -3.45 -5.38
CA ALA A 235 -0.33 -4.40 -6.44
C ALA A 235 0.92 -4.90 -7.17
N ALA A 236 1.88 -4.01 -7.43
CA ALA A 236 3.18 -4.38 -7.94
C ALA A 236 3.91 -5.33 -6.96
N ALA A 237 3.91 -5.01 -5.67
CA ALA A 237 4.51 -5.85 -4.65
C ALA A 237 3.87 -7.25 -4.57
N PHE A 238 2.54 -7.36 -4.66
CA PHE A 238 1.83 -8.64 -4.70
C PHE A 238 2.18 -9.47 -5.94
N ALA A 239 2.37 -8.84 -7.09
CA ALA A 239 2.80 -9.52 -8.31
C ALA A 239 4.18 -10.19 -8.16
N ALA A 240 5.07 -9.57 -7.37
CA ALA A 240 6.40 -10.07 -7.07
C ALA A 240 6.48 -10.93 -5.81
N ALA A 241 5.37 -11.21 -5.13
CA ALA A 241 5.39 -12.08 -3.96
C ALA A 241 5.73 -13.52 -4.40
N PRO A 242 6.79 -14.14 -3.85
CA PRO A 242 7.22 -15.48 -4.27
C PRO A 242 6.35 -16.57 -3.62
N ILE A 243 5.03 -16.46 -3.78
CA ILE A 243 4.07 -17.42 -3.23
C ILE A 243 3.91 -18.62 -4.16
N ALA A 244 3.85 -19.80 -3.55
CA ALA A 244 3.53 -21.05 -4.22
C ALA A 244 2.22 -21.59 -3.62
N GLY A 245 1.14 -21.59 -4.41
CA GLY A 245 -0.16 -22.12 -3.99
C GLY A 245 -1.09 -21.07 -3.34
N GLU A 246 -2.32 -21.53 -3.01
CA GLU A 246 -3.43 -20.67 -2.58
C GLU A 246 -3.49 -20.39 -1.06
N HIS A 247 -2.56 -20.98 -0.27
CA HIS A 247 -2.62 -20.95 1.19
C HIS A 247 -1.66 -19.94 1.84
N ALA A 248 -1.14 -19.00 1.08
CA ALA A 248 -0.23 -17.97 1.59
C ALA A 248 -0.94 -16.64 1.75
N ALA A 249 -0.70 -15.95 2.87
CA ALA A 249 -0.99 -14.54 3.00
C ALA A 249 0.25 -13.72 2.63
N ILE A 250 0.01 -12.51 2.14
CA ILE A 250 1.05 -11.54 1.78
C ILE A 250 0.89 -10.33 2.69
N LEU A 251 1.97 -9.96 3.37
CA LEU A 251 2.06 -8.75 4.17
C LEU A 251 3.03 -7.79 3.48
N SER A 252 2.49 -6.82 2.74
CA SER A 252 3.28 -5.69 2.24
C SER A 252 3.52 -4.73 3.41
N SER A 253 4.74 -4.74 3.95
CA SER A 253 5.11 -4.00 5.16
C SER A 253 6.00 -2.81 4.83
N GLY A 254 5.49 -1.61 5.11
CA GLY A 254 6.14 -0.34 4.92
C GLY A 254 5.58 0.72 5.87
N THR A 255 5.36 1.94 5.40
CA THR A 255 4.64 3.00 6.13
C THR A 255 3.26 2.52 6.54
N TRP A 256 2.53 1.92 5.62
CA TRP A 256 1.35 1.08 5.86
C TRP A 256 1.75 -0.39 5.90
N SER A 257 0.89 -1.22 6.47
CA SER A 257 0.95 -2.67 6.39
C SER A 257 -0.32 -3.18 5.74
N LEU A 258 -0.20 -3.78 4.56
CA LEU A 258 -1.33 -4.34 3.83
C LEU A 258 -1.22 -5.86 3.89
N LEU A 259 -2.07 -6.46 4.74
CA LEU A 259 -2.11 -7.92 4.94
C LEU A 259 -3.31 -8.51 4.22
N GLY A 260 -3.07 -9.44 3.33
CA GLY A 260 -4.15 -10.03 2.55
C GLY A 260 -3.79 -11.33 1.85
N VAL A 261 -4.76 -11.82 1.10
CA VAL A 261 -4.66 -12.99 0.22
C VAL A 261 -5.06 -12.62 -1.19
N GLU A 262 -4.55 -13.32 -2.19
CA GLU A 262 -4.96 -13.13 -3.56
C GLU A 262 -5.98 -14.21 -3.96
N LEU A 263 -7.06 -13.77 -4.60
CA LEU A 263 -8.22 -14.58 -4.95
C LEU A 263 -8.59 -14.37 -6.43
N PRO A 264 -9.25 -15.35 -7.06
CA PRO A 264 -9.73 -15.21 -8.44
C PRO A 264 -10.96 -14.28 -8.55
N ALA A 265 -11.66 -13.99 -7.45
CA ALA A 265 -12.86 -13.18 -7.43
C ALA A 265 -13.00 -12.41 -6.11
N PRO A 266 -13.75 -11.27 -6.08
CA PRO A 266 -13.95 -10.49 -4.88
C PRO A 266 -14.85 -11.20 -3.86
N VAL A 267 -14.60 -10.95 -2.56
CA VAL A 267 -15.39 -11.41 -1.43
C VAL A 267 -16.21 -10.24 -0.89
N LEU A 268 -17.48 -10.19 -1.23
CA LEU A 268 -18.40 -9.09 -0.92
C LEU A 268 -19.45 -9.47 0.15
N THR A 269 -19.08 -10.37 1.06
CA THR A 269 -19.94 -10.86 2.14
C THR A 269 -20.09 -9.84 3.26
N SER A 270 -21.14 -9.99 4.09
CA SER A 270 -21.30 -9.21 5.32
C SER A 270 -20.10 -9.37 6.25
N ALA A 271 -19.57 -10.59 6.37
CA ALA A 271 -18.38 -10.87 7.19
C ALA A 271 -17.14 -10.07 6.72
N ALA A 272 -16.91 -9.99 5.40
CA ALA A 272 -15.82 -9.20 4.85
C ALA A 272 -16.03 -7.69 5.09
N ARG A 273 -17.26 -7.19 4.95
CA ARG A 273 -17.63 -5.80 5.25
C ARG A 273 -17.46 -5.47 6.74
N GLU A 274 -17.93 -6.33 7.64
CA GLU A 274 -17.83 -6.13 9.09
C GLU A 274 -16.38 -6.16 9.58
N ALA A 275 -15.54 -7.00 8.96
CA ALA A 275 -14.09 -7.01 9.18
C ALA A 275 -13.39 -5.80 8.53
N ASN A 276 -14.12 -4.99 7.77
CA ASN A 276 -13.63 -3.85 6.99
C ASN A 276 -12.44 -4.25 6.12
N LEU A 277 -12.59 -5.34 5.34
CA LEU A 277 -11.62 -5.80 4.34
C LEU A 277 -11.81 -5.05 3.03
N THR A 278 -10.75 -4.97 2.21
CA THR A 278 -10.78 -4.34 0.89
C THR A 278 -10.54 -5.37 -0.21
N ASN A 279 -11.27 -5.23 -1.32
CA ASN A 279 -11.13 -6.05 -2.54
C ASN A 279 -10.50 -5.19 -3.64
N GLU A 280 -9.18 -5.12 -3.69
CA GLU A 280 -8.48 -4.35 -4.69
C GLU A 280 -8.06 -5.21 -5.89
N ARG A 281 -8.00 -4.65 -7.08
CA ARG A 281 -7.58 -5.38 -8.28
C ARG A 281 -6.09 -5.73 -8.22
N GLY A 282 -5.79 -6.97 -8.61
CA GLY A 282 -4.45 -7.48 -8.88
C GLY A 282 -4.18 -7.64 -10.38
N ILE A 283 -3.10 -8.32 -10.70
CA ILE A 283 -2.72 -8.67 -12.08
C ILE A 283 -3.64 -9.77 -12.61
N GLU A 284 -3.92 -9.76 -13.92
CA GLU A 284 -4.76 -10.75 -14.61
C GLU A 284 -6.18 -10.87 -14.03
N GLY A 285 -6.73 -9.76 -13.53
CA GLY A 285 -8.09 -9.74 -13.00
C GLY A 285 -8.24 -10.40 -11.63
N THR A 286 -7.15 -10.77 -10.97
CA THR A 286 -7.20 -11.26 -9.58
C THR A 286 -7.70 -10.18 -8.63
N THR A 287 -8.11 -10.58 -7.45
CA THR A 287 -8.52 -9.72 -6.35
C THR A 287 -7.56 -9.89 -5.19
N ARG A 288 -7.01 -8.80 -4.72
CA ARG A 288 -6.27 -8.72 -3.46
C ARG A 288 -7.27 -8.43 -2.35
N LEU A 289 -7.73 -9.46 -1.64
CA LEU A 289 -8.55 -9.29 -0.45
C LEU A 289 -7.61 -9.02 0.71
N LEU A 290 -7.60 -7.80 1.21
CA LEU A 290 -6.63 -7.38 2.23
C LEU A 290 -7.24 -6.39 3.22
N LYS A 291 -6.47 -6.04 4.25
CA LYS A 291 -6.75 -4.94 5.16
C LYS A 291 -5.55 -4.00 5.22
N ASN A 292 -5.81 -2.72 5.06
CA ASN A 292 -4.86 -1.67 5.39
C ASN A 292 -4.80 -1.53 6.91
N VAL A 293 -3.62 -1.68 7.47
CA VAL A 293 -3.28 -1.50 8.88
C VAL A 293 -2.25 -0.39 8.97
N MET A 294 -2.37 0.49 9.96
CA MET A 294 -1.31 1.45 10.26
C MET A 294 -0.03 0.68 10.55
N GLY A 295 1.00 0.90 9.72
CA GLY A 295 2.22 0.11 9.77
C GLY A 295 3.36 0.78 10.54
N LEU A 296 4.56 0.77 9.93
CA LEU A 296 5.74 1.38 10.53
C LEU A 296 5.71 2.92 10.56
N TRP A 297 4.65 3.54 10.04
CA TRP A 297 4.30 4.95 10.25
C TRP A 297 4.39 5.36 11.72
N LEU A 298 3.89 4.53 12.65
CA LEU A 298 3.95 4.79 14.08
C LEU A 298 5.39 4.98 14.56
N VAL A 299 6.31 4.11 14.12
CA VAL A 299 7.74 4.21 14.46
C VAL A 299 8.38 5.42 13.78
N GLN A 300 8.00 5.71 12.52
CA GLN A 300 8.54 6.84 11.76
C GLN A 300 8.15 8.18 12.38
N GLU A 301 6.91 8.33 12.82
CA GLU A 301 6.44 9.55 13.50
C GLU A 301 7.05 9.70 14.89
N CYS A 302 7.17 8.63 15.66
CA CYS A 302 7.92 8.67 16.91
C CYS A 302 9.36 9.16 16.70
N ARG A 303 10.04 8.62 15.67
CA ARG A 303 11.40 9.04 15.32
C ARG A 303 11.48 10.52 14.93
N ARG A 304 10.50 11.04 14.18
CA ARG A 304 10.44 12.47 13.82
C ARG A 304 10.26 13.34 15.05
N THR A 305 9.37 12.94 15.95
CA THR A 305 9.11 13.66 17.20
C THR A 305 10.37 13.72 18.07
N TRP A 306 11.05 12.58 18.28
CA TRP A 306 12.30 12.54 19.06
C TRP A 306 13.42 13.34 18.40
N ALA A 307 13.57 13.26 17.07
CA ALA A 307 14.55 14.05 16.34
C ALA A 307 14.30 15.57 16.48
N ALA A 308 13.04 16.01 16.45
CA ALA A 308 12.66 17.39 16.69
C ALA A 308 12.95 17.85 18.14
N ALA A 309 12.90 16.93 19.10
CA ALA A 309 13.29 17.15 20.49
C ALA A 309 14.81 17.06 20.75
N GLY A 310 15.62 16.82 19.71
CA GLY A 310 17.08 16.70 19.82
C GLY A 310 17.63 15.28 19.98
N GLU A 311 16.76 14.27 20.02
CA GLU A 311 17.15 12.85 20.14
C GLU A 311 17.16 12.19 18.73
N SER A 312 18.27 12.31 18.01
CA SER A 312 18.40 11.72 16.67
C SER A 312 18.74 10.24 16.75
N LEU A 313 17.73 9.39 16.72
CA LEU A 313 17.85 7.93 16.70
C LEU A 313 17.72 7.38 15.28
N SER A 314 18.68 6.56 14.84
CA SER A 314 18.55 5.83 13.59
C SER A 314 17.48 4.74 13.69
N TYR A 315 16.92 4.31 12.55
CA TYR A 315 15.96 3.20 12.54
C TYR A 315 16.54 1.94 13.16
N ASP A 316 17.76 1.56 12.78
CA ASP A 316 18.46 0.38 13.33
C ASP A 316 18.76 0.53 14.83
N GLY A 317 19.05 1.76 15.28
CA GLY A 317 19.21 2.08 16.70
C GLY A 317 17.95 1.80 17.48
N LEU A 318 16.79 2.27 16.97
CA LEU A 318 15.48 2.01 17.57
C LEU A 318 15.15 0.52 17.60
N MET A 319 15.45 -0.22 16.52
CA MET A 319 15.21 -1.68 16.50
C MET A 319 16.07 -2.42 17.52
N ARG A 320 17.34 -2.01 17.73
CA ARG A 320 18.18 -2.59 18.80
C ARG A 320 17.66 -2.27 20.19
N LEU A 321 17.22 -1.04 20.44
CA LEU A 321 16.60 -0.66 21.72
C LEU A 321 15.31 -1.43 21.97
N ALA A 322 14.46 -1.59 20.95
CA ALA A 322 13.24 -2.36 21.07
C ALA A 322 13.50 -3.86 21.31
N ALA A 323 14.56 -4.42 20.70
CA ALA A 323 14.95 -5.81 20.92
C ALA A 323 15.51 -6.05 22.34
N ALA A 324 16.14 -5.04 22.93
CA ALA A 324 16.68 -5.10 24.30
C ALA A 324 15.64 -4.75 25.40
N ALA A 325 14.52 -4.13 25.03
CA ALA A 325 13.47 -3.80 25.96
C ALA A 325 12.83 -5.06 26.56
N PRO A 326 12.54 -5.10 27.88
CA PRO A 326 11.88 -6.23 28.51
C PRO A 326 10.50 -6.50 27.90
N ASP A 327 10.16 -7.78 27.78
CA ASP A 327 8.90 -8.21 27.17
C ASP A 327 7.66 -7.85 28.00
N ASP A 328 7.82 -7.80 29.32
CA ASP A 328 6.78 -7.44 30.29
C ASP A 328 6.50 -5.94 30.33
N GLU A 329 7.40 -5.11 29.80
CA GLU A 329 7.18 -3.67 29.63
C GLU A 329 6.39 -3.33 28.36
N ALA A 330 6.15 -4.29 27.47
CA ALA A 330 5.38 -4.05 26.25
C ALA A 330 3.90 -3.87 26.59
N VAL A 331 3.39 -2.67 26.28
CA VAL A 331 1.96 -2.33 26.38
C VAL A 331 1.27 -2.55 25.03
N LEU A 332 -0.04 -2.76 25.08
CA LEU A 332 -0.82 -3.11 23.88
C LEU A 332 -1.88 -2.05 23.60
N PHE A 333 -2.06 -1.73 22.32
CA PHE A 333 -3.07 -0.78 21.85
C PHE A 333 -3.47 -1.14 20.41
N ASP A 334 -4.61 -0.63 19.92
CA ASP A 334 -4.97 -0.82 18.50
C ASP A 334 -4.13 0.12 17.62
N PRO A 335 -3.24 -0.41 16.74
CA PRO A 335 -2.49 0.42 15.81
C PRO A 335 -3.36 1.25 14.85
N ASP A 336 -4.61 0.81 14.61
CA ASP A 336 -5.55 1.48 13.71
C ASP A 336 -6.43 2.53 14.42
N ASP A 337 -6.10 2.92 15.66
CA ASP A 337 -6.81 4.02 16.33
C ASP A 337 -6.74 5.29 15.45
N PRO A 338 -7.89 5.92 15.16
CA PRO A 338 -7.96 7.14 14.34
C PRO A 338 -7.03 8.26 14.80
N ALA A 339 -6.70 8.34 16.10
CA ALA A 339 -5.76 9.31 16.66
C ALA A 339 -4.35 9.21 16.05
N PHE A 340 -3.99 8.06 15.47
CA PHE A 340 -2.67 7.84 14.87
C PHE A 340 -2.58 8.20 13.39
N LEU A 341 -3.69 8.53 12.75
CA LEU A 341 -3.71 8.81 11.31
C LEU A 341 -2.94 10.08 10.95
N ALA A 342 -3.16 11.16 11.69
CA ALA A 342 -2.56 12.45 11.40
C ALA A 342 -1.10 12.53 11.87
N PRO A 343 -0.19 13.24 11.15
CA PRO A 343 1.16 13.50 11.61
C PRO A 343 1.17 14.31 12.92
N GLY A 344 2.23 14.20 13.72
CA GLY A 344 2.41 14.97 14.95
C GLY A 344 3.08 14.17 16.07
N ASP A 345 2.83 14.55 17.34
CA ASP A 345 3.45 13.93 18.51
C ASP A 345 2.91 12.51 18.75
N MET A 346 3.47 11.56 18.02
CA MET A 346 3.05 10.15 18.09
C MET A 346 3.35 9.51 19.45
N PRO A 347 4.50 9.71 20.10
CA PRO A 347 4.73 9.20 21.44
C PRO A 347 3.66 9.63 22.44
N ALA A 348 3.26 10.90 22.44
CA ALA A 348 2.23 11.40 23.33
C ALA A 348 0.84 10.79 23.03
N ARG A 349 0.51 10.59 21.74
CA ARG A 349 -0.76 9.93 21.35
C ARG A 349 -0.80 8.47 21.78
N ILE A 350 0.30 7.73 21.61
CA ILE A 350 0.42 6.34 22.05
C ILE A 350 0.28 6.30 23.58
N ALA A 351 0.97 7.19 24.31
CA ALA A 351 0.86 7.29 25.75
C ALA A 351 -0.59 7.55 26.21
N ALA A 352 -1.30 8.44 25.54
CA ALA A 352 -2.71 8.72 25.82
C ALA A 352 -3.62 7.51 25.57
N ALA A 353 -3.47 6.82 24.44
CA ALA A 353 -4.25 5.63 24.10
C ALA A 353 -4.00 4.48 25.12
N VAL A 354 -2.74 4.26 25.49
CA VAL A 354 -2.32 3.26 26.49
C VAL A 354 -2.91 3.58 27.86
N ALA A 355 -2.83 4.85 28.29
CA ALA A 355 -3.40 5.28 29.56
C ALA A 355 -4.94 5.14 29.59
N ALA A 356 -5.62 5.44 28.50
CA ALA A 356 -7.06 5.25 28.38
C ALA A 356 -7.46 3.76 28.52
N GLY A 357 -6.60 2.84 28.11
CA GLY A 357 -6.73 1.39 28.32
C GLY A 357 -6.31 0.92 29.74
N GLY A 358 -6.02 1.83 30.68
CA GLY A 358 -5.65 1.50 32.05
C GLY A 358 -4.23 0.93 32.21
N GLN A 359 -3.38 1.03 31.20
CA GLN A 359 -1.99 0.61 31.25
C GLN A 359 -1.07 1.79 31.56
N GLN A 360 0.11 1.52 32.12
CA GLN A 360 1.12 2.55 32.35
C GLN A 360 1.88 2.83 31.04
N PRO A 361 1.89 4.07 30.52
CA PRO A 361 2.59 4.40 29.30
C PRO A 361 4.10 4.16 29.39
N PRO A 362 4.72 3.58 28.36
CA PRO A 362 6.16 3.40 28.29
C PRO A 362 6.84 4.76 28.07
N SER A 363 7.97 5.01 28.71
CA SER A 363 8.71 6.29 28.59
C SER A 363 9.96 6.17 27.71
N ALA A 364 10.64 5.02 27.75
CA ALA A 364 11.86 4.81 26.98
C ALA A 364 11.55 4.55 25.49
N PRO A 365 12.30 5.14 24.53
CA PRO A 365 12.08 4.91 23.10
C PRO A 365 12.06 3.43 22.72
N GLY A 366 12.90 2.60 23.34
CA GLY A 366 12.92 1.15 23.10
C GLY A 366 11.61 0.47 23.47
N SER A 367 11.05 0.77 24.65
CA SER A 367 9.79 0.20 25.15
C SER A 367 8.60 0.69 24.34
N VAL A 368 8.60 1.96 23.88
CA VAL A 368 7.58 2.50 22.96
C VAL A 368 7.60 1.73 21.64
N VAL A 369 8.77 1.59 21.02
CA VAL A 369 8.89 0.89 19.73
C VAL A 369 8.56 -0.60 19.90
N ARG A 370 8.99 -1.25 20.99
CA ARG A 370 8.61 -2.63 21.30
C ARG A 370 7.09 -2.79 21.35
N SER A 371 6.40 -1.90 22.05
CA SER A 371 4.94 -1.89 22.18
C SER A 371 4.24 -1.73 20.81
N ILE A 372 4.76 -0.85 19.95
CA ILE A 372 4.27 -0.71 18.57
C ILE A 372 4.40 -2.03 17.81
N LEU A 373 5.59 -2.67 17.85
CA LEU A 373 5.84 -3.88 17.06
C LEU A 373 5.01 -5.07 17.57
N VAL A 374 4.84 -5.24 18.88
CA VAL A 374 3.98 -6.29 19.46
C VAL A 374 2.51 -6.04 19.09
N SER A 375 2.03 -4.80 19.21
CA SER A 375 0.66 -4.43 18.85
C SER A 375 0.37 -4.64 17.35
N LEU A 376 1.33 -4.31 16.48
CA LEU A 376 1.24 -4.61 15.04
C LEU A 376 1.15 -6.12 14.78
N ALA A 377 2.00 -6.91 15.42
CA ALA A 377 1.98 -8.37 15.24
C ALA A 377 0.67 -9.00 15.74
N CYS A 378 0.09 -8.51 16.85
CA CYS A 378 -1.26 -8.90 17.31
C CYS A 378 -2.33 -8.49 16.28
N LYS A 379 -2.23 -7.29 15.73
CA LYS A 379 -3.17 -6.83 14.69
C LYS A 379 -3.08 -7.67 13.43
N TYR A 380 -1.88 -8.10 13.01
CA TYR A 380 -1.71 -8.99 11.86
C TYR A 380 -2.37 -10.36 12.12
N ARG A 381 -2.23 -10.93 13.32
CA ARG A 381 -2.98 -12.14 13.69
C ARG A 381 -4.48 -11.91 13.58
N TYR A 382 -5.00 -10.84 14.16
CA TYR A 382 -6.42 -10.49 14.08
C TYR A 382 -6.91 -10.40 12.63
N VAL A 383 -6.18 -9.69 11.77
CA VAL A 383 -6.54 -9.56 10.35
C VAL A 383 -6.49 -10.90 9.63
N LEU A 384 -5.48 -11.72 9.91
CA LEU A 384 -5.35 -13.04 9.31
C LEU A 384 -6.56 -13.94 9.64
N GLU A 385 -6.98 -13.97 10.91
CA GLU A 385 -8.16 -14.72 11.34
C GLU A 385 -9.45 -14.20 10.66
N ARG A 386 -9.56 -12.87 10.42
CA ARG A 386 -10.67 -12.29 9.65
C ARG A 386 -10.64 -12.67 8.18
N LEU A 387 -9.47 -12.72 7.56
CA LEU A 387 -9.32 -13.18 6.18
C LEU A 387 -9.71 -14.65 6.05
N GLU A 388 -9.28 -15.51 6.98
CA GLU A 388 -9.66 -16.92 7.02
C GLU A 388 -11.17 -17.09 7.18
N GLN A 389 -11.79 -16.33 8.08
CA GLN A 389 -13.25 -16.35 8.28
C GLN A 389 -14.00 -15.89 7.02
N ALA A 390 -13.54 -14.80 6.36
CA ALA A 390 -14.20 -14.25 5.18
C ALA A 390 -14.09 -15.16 3.95
N THR A 391 -12.97 -15.91 3.84
CA THR A 391 -12.67 -16.76 2.68
C THR A 391 -13.01 -18.23 2.88
N GLY A 392 -13.16 -18.68 4.13
CA GLY A 392 -13.25 -20.10 4.47
C GLY A 392 -11.96 -20.90 4.21
N ARG A 393 -10.82 -20.22 4.03
CA ARG A 393 -9.53 -20.83 3.65
C ARG A 393 -8.50 -20.60 4.73
N ALA A 394 -7.85 -21.68 5.19
CA ALA A 394 -6.74 -21.57 6.13
C ALA A 394 -5.48 -21.05 5.45
N VAL A 395 -4.76 -20.13 6.10
CA VAL A 395 -3.46 -19.64 5.67
C VAL A 395 -2.37 -20.45 6.36
N THR A 396 -1.39 -20.96 5.64
CA THR A 396 -0.31 -21.81 6.19
C THR A 396 1.00 -21.06 6.40
N CYS A 397 1.21 -19.93 5.72
CA CYS A 397 2.40 -19.09 5.90
C CYS A 397 2.08 -17.62 5.55
N VAL A 398 2.91 -16.71 6.06
CA VAL A 398 2.85 -15.29 5.75
C VAL A 398 4.12 -14.88 5.02
N HIS A 399 3.98 -14.31 3.81
CA HIS A 399 5.09 -13.69 3.09
C HIS A 399 5.13 -12.19 3.42
N VAL A 400 6.18 -11.76 4.12
CA VAL A 400 6.43 -10.34 4.39
C VAL A 400 7.31 -9.79 3.28
N ILE A 401 6.80 -8.81 2.54
CA ILE A 401 7.48 -8.17 1.42
C ILE A 401 7.62 -6.66 1.68
N GLY A 402 8.48 -5.99 0.90
CA GLY A 402 8.76 -4.57 1.06
C GLY A 402 9.77 -4.28 2.17
N GLY A 403 9.93 -3.00 2.52
CA GLY A 403 10.95 -2.53 3.47
C GLY A 403 10.88 -3.16 4.86
N GLY A 404 9.68 -3.52 5.31
CA GLY A 404 9.46 -4.19 6.60
C GLY A 404 10.04 -5.59 6.69
N ALA A 405 10.30 -6.26 5.56
CA ALA A 405 10.99 -7.54 5.54
C ALA A 405 12.42 -7.49 6.14
N ARG A 406 13.03 -6.31 6.20
CA ARG A 406 14.32 -6.09 6.90
C ARG A 406 14.19 -6.04 8.43
N ASN A 407 12.96 -5.87 8.94
CA ASN A 407 12.72 -5.80 10.38
C ASN A 407 12.58 -7.20 10.99
N ASN A 408 13.71 -7.84 11.27
CA ASN A 408 13.76 -9.19 11.83
C ASN A 408 12.98 -9.33 13.16
N LEU A 409 12.91 -8.26 13.96
CA LEU A 409 12.16 -8.29 15.22
C LEU A 409 10.65 -8.38 14.96
N LEU A 410 10.12 -7.53 14.06
CA LEU A 410 8.72 -7.58 13.67
C LEU A 410 8.36 -8.90 12.99
N CYS A 411 9.22 -9.41 12.10
CA CYS A 411 8.98 -10.69 11.43
C CYS A 411 8.91 -11.86 12.43
N ARG A 412 9.81 -11.91 13.44
CA ARG A 412 9.75 -12.90 14.52
C ARG A 412 8.48 -12.77 15.36
N LEU A 413 8.20 -11.55 15.86
CA LEU A 413 6.99 -11.30 16.64
C LEU A 413 5.72 -11.70 15.85
N THR A 414 5.72 -11.45 14.54
CA THR A 414 4.61 -11.87 13.67
C THR A 414 4.52 -13.39 13.62
N ALA A 415 5.62 -14.11 13.38
CA ALA A 415 5.64 -15.57 13.36
C ALA A 415 5.14 -16.16 14.69
N ASP A 416 5.62 -15.63 15.80
CA ASP A 416 5.24 -16.05 17.17
C ASP A 416 3.73 -15.88 17.39
N LEU A 417 3.18 -14.71 17.07
CA LEU A 417 1.78 -14.38 17.33
C LEU A 417 0.81 -15.06 16.35
N VAL A 418 1.14 -15.12 15.05
CA VAL A 418 0.28 -15.83 14.09
C VAL A 418 0.40 -17.34 14.18
N GLY A 419 1.47 -17.87 14.80
CA GLY A 419 1.71 -19.30 14.97
C GLY A 419 2.02 -20.04 13.68
N ARG A 420 2.59 -19.34 12.68
CA ARG A 420 2.87 -19.87 11.34
C ARG A 420 4.20 -19.29 10.85
N PRO A 421 4.90 -20.02 9.94
CA PRO A 421 6.13 -19.49 9.36
C PRO A 421 5.92 -18.16 8.67
N VAL A 422 6.87 -17.24 8.89
CA VAL A 422 6.97 -15.96 8.19
C VAL A 422 8.18 -16.00 7.26
N LYS A 423 7.96 -15.77 5.96
CA LYS A 423 8.99 -15.70 4.95
C LYS A 423 9.20 -14.23 4.57
N ALA A 424 10.34 -13.66 4.97
CA ALA A 424 10.65 -12.24 4.79
C ALA A 424 11.50 -12.00 3.52
N GLY A 425 10.94 -11.30 2.54
CA GLY A 425 11.55 -10.95 1.26
C GLY A 425 10.65 -11.27 0.06
N PRO A 426 10.88 -10.62 -1.09
CA PRO A 426 11.91 -9.61 -1.37
C PRO A 426 11.63 -8.25 -0.70
N VAL A 427 12.70 -7.55 -0.36
CA VAL A 427 12.63 -6.20 0.21
C VAL A 427 12.16 -5.19 -0.82
N GLU A 428 12.66 -5.29 -2.04
CA GLU A 428 12.33 -4.40 -3.16
C GLU A 428 11.18 -4.98 -4.01
N ALA A 429 10.14 -5.51 -3.35
CA ALA A 429 9.04 -6.21 -4.01
C ALA A 429 8.29 -5.32 -5.00
N THR A 430 8.02 -4.06 -4.65
CA THR A 430 7.32 -3.11 -5.51
C THR A 430 8.07 -2.89 -6.81
N ALA A 431 9.34 -2.49 -6.73
CA ALA A 431 10.17 -2.26 -7.92
C ALA A 431 10.38 -3.55 -8.74
N LEU A 432 10.51 -4.71 -8.07
CA LEU A 432 10.59 -6.00 -8.76
C LEU A 432 9.30 -6.28 -9.54
N GLY A 433 8.14 -6.10 -8.91
CA GLY A 433 6.84 -6.28 -9.56
C GLY A 433 6.62 -5.31 -10.70
N ASN A 434 7.02 -4.05 -10.53
CA ASN A 434 6.97 -3.05 -11.59
C ASN A 434 7.77 -3.52 -12.82
N VAL A 435 9.01 -3.96 -12.65
CA VAL A 435 9.87 -4.51 -13.74
C VAL A 435 9.24 -5.74 -14.39
N LEU A 436 8.72 -6.68 -13.57
CA LEU A 436 8.12 -7.91 -14.07
C LEU A 436 6.86 -7.64 -14.91
N VAL A 437 6.02 -6.69 -14.49
CA VAL A 437 4.83 -6.28 -15.24
C VAL A 437 5.21 -5.59 -16.55
N GLN A 438 6.26 -4.77 -16.56
CA GLN A 438 6.81 -4.21 -17.79
C GLN A 438 7.31 -5.30 -18.75
N ALA A 439 8.07 -6.28 -18.25
CA ALA A 439 8.58 -7.41 -19.03
C ALA A 439 7.44 -8.25 -19.62
N ARG A 440 6.34 -8.42 -18.85
CA ARG A 440 5.12 -9.04 -19.36
C ARG A 440 4.47 -8.21 -20.48
N GLY A 441 4.34 -6.90 -20.29
CA GLY A 441 3.81 -5.98 -21.30
C GLY A 441 4.66 -5.95 -22.59
N ALA A 442 5.96 -6.16 -22.48
CA ALA A 442 6.88 -6.30 -23.60
C ALA A 442 6.86 -7.70 -24.24
N GLY A 443 6.12 -8.67 -23.69
CA GLY A 443 6.00 -10.04 -24.20
C GLY A 443 7.15 -10.98 -23.82
N GLU A 444 8.02 -10.60 -22.87
CA GLU A 444 9.10 -11.46 -22.39
C GLU A 444 8.61 -12.48 -21.35
N LEU A 445 7.56 -12.15 -20.61
CA LEU A 445 6.90 -13.01 -19.63
C LEU A 445 5.42 -13.18 -20.03
N GLY A 446 4.84 -14.34 -19.75
CA GLY A 446 3.47 -14.65 -20.16
C GLY A 446 2.43 -14.34 -19.09
N SER A 447 2.50 -15.01 -17.96
CA SER A 447 1.46 -15.05 -16.93
C SER A 447 1.95 -14.53 -15.58
N LEU A 448 1.02 -14.27 -14.66
CA LEU A 448 1.34 -13.99 -13.25
C LEU A 448 2.17 -15.12 -12.62
N ALA A 449 1.96 -16.36 -13.01
CA ALA A 449 2.76 -17.49 -12.56
C ALA A 449 4.22 -17.36 -13.01
N ASP A 450 4.47 -16.91 -14.26
CA ASP A 450 5.82 -16.66 -14.75
C ASP A 450 6.49 -15.51 -13.98
N LEU A 451 5.75 -14.42 -13.71
CA LEU A 451 6.25 -13.32 -12.89
C LEU A 451 6.73 -13.81 -11.52
N ARG A 452 5.92 -14.65 -10.86
CA ARG A 452 6.23 -15.22 -9.54
C ARG A 452 7.39 -16.21 -9.57
N ALA A 453 7.50 -17.00 -10.62
CA ALA A 453 8.64 -17.88 -10.81
C ALA A 453 9.96 -17.09 -10.90
N VAL A 454 9.97 -16.00 -11.68
CA VAL A 454 11.11 -15.09 -11.78
C VAL A 454 11.36 -14.37 -10.45
N ALA A 455 10.32 -13.91 -9.76
CA ALA A 455 10.44 -13.29 -8.45
C ALA A 455 11.04 -14.24 -7.41
N ALA A 456 10.56 -15.48 -7.36
CA ALA A 456 11.10 -16.53 -6.49
C ALA A 456 12.57 -16.85 -6.79
N ALA A 457 12.93 -16.94 -8.07
CA ALA A 457 14.32 -17.14 -8.47
C ALA A 457 15.23 -15.95 -8.13
N SER A 458 14.66 -14.74 -8.01
CA SER A 458 15.39 -13.49 -7.74
C SER A 458 15.46 -13.14 -6.24
N ALA A 459 14.80 -13.89 -5.38
CA ALA A 459 14.71 -13.62 -3.94
C ALA A 459 15.28 -14.75 -3.11
N ASP A 460 15.92 -14.40 -1.98
CA ASP A 460 16.34 -15.32 -0.93
C ASP A 460 15.62 -14.93 0.37
N PRO A 461 14.37 -15.40 0.58
CA PRO A 461 13.60 -15.00 1.76
C PRO A 461 14.18 -15.61 3.04
N VAL A 462 14.27 -14.79 4.09
CA VAL A 462 14.60 -15.26 5.43
C VAL A 462 13.36 -15.87 6.07
N VAL A 463 13.48 -17.11 6.58
CA VAL A 463 12.37 -17.80 7.24
C VAL A 463 12.45 -17.58 8.75
N HIS A 464 11.36 -17.14 9.35
CA HIS A 464 11.15 -17.03 10.80
C HIS A 464 10.09 -18.05 11.19
N GLU A 465 10.52 -19.09 11.91
CA GLU A 465 9.60 -20.08 12.47
C GLU A 465 8.95 -19.56 13.75
N PRO A 466 7.71 -19.98 14.07
CA PRO A 466 7.08 -19.64 15.33
C PRO A 466 7.88 -20.14 16.53
N GLY A 467 8.02 -19.31 17.56
CA GLY A 467 8.64 -19.70 18.82
C GLY A 467 7.89 -20.81 19.53
N ALA A 468 8.58 -21.49 20.45
CA ALA A 468 8.02 -22.63 21.20
C ALA A 468 6.98 -22.21 22.25
N ASP A 469 7.04 -20.95 22.75
CA ASP A 469 6.14 -20.45 23.79
C ASP A 469 4.79 -19.99 23.22
N ARG A 470 3.98 -20.97 22.85
CA ARG A 470 2.65 -20.73 22.28
C ARG A 470 1.66 -20.17 23.31
N ASP A 471 1.79 -20.54 24.58
CA ASP A 471 0.90 -20.09 25.65
C ASP A 471 1.07 -18.60 25.89
N ARG A 472 2.30 -18.10 25.86
CA ARG A 472 2.60 -16.68 25.97
C ARG A 472 2.05 -15.88 24.78
N ALA A 473 2.22 -16.38 23.56
CA ALA A 473 1.68 -15.74 22.38
C ALA A 473 0.15 -15.62 22.43
N GLU A 474 -0.52 -16.70 22.91
CA GLU A 474 -1.96 -16.72 23.06
C GLU A 474 -2.44 -15.77 24.17
N GLU A 475 -1.73 -15.70 25.31
CA GLU A 475 -2.03 -14.78 26.38
C GLU A 475 -1.87 -13.31 25.93
N THR A 476 -0.79 -13.01 25.19
CA THR A 476 -0.55 -11.67 24.64
C THR A 476 -1.67 -11.26 23.70
N TYR A 477 -2.09 -12.16 22.83
CA TYR A 477 -3.17 -11.89 21.86
C TYR A 477 -4.53 -11.71 22.57
N ARG A 478 -4.84 -12.54 23.57
CA ARG A 478 -6.06 -12.40 24.38
C ARG A 478 -6.12 -11.05 25.10
N ARG A 479 -4.99 -10.63 25.68
CA ARG A 479 -4.86 -9.29 26.31
C ARG A 479 -5.07 -8.17 25.27
N PHE A 480 -4.50 -8.32 24.07
CA PHE A 480 -4.69 -7.36 22.98
C PHE A 480 -6.17 -7.19 22.63
N LEU A 481 -6.90 -8.28 22.41
CA LEU A 481 -8.34 -8.23 22.11
C LEU A 481 -9.14 -7.58 23.24
N ALA A 482 -8.84 -7.92 24.50
CA ALA A 482 -9.52 -7.35 25.66
C ALA A 482 -9.30 -5.83 25.80
N LEU A 483 -8.08 -5.36 25.54
CA LEU A 483 -7.71 -3.94 25.65
C LEU A 483 -8.23 -3.09 24.49
N THR A 484 -8.29 -3.67 23.29
CA THR A 484 -8.72 -2.94 22.08
C THR A 484 -10.22 -3.00 21.83
N GLY A 485 -10.94 -3.89 22.51
CA GLY A 485 -12.36 -4.12 22.29
C GLY A 485 -12.69 -4.74 20.92
N LEU A 486 -11.66 -5.20 20.21
CA LEU A 486 -11.86 -5.88 18.93
C LEU A 486 -12.63 -7.19 19.14
N PRO A 487 -13.67 -7.48 18.32
CA PRO A 487 -14.47 -8.68 18.49
C PRO A 487 -13.60 -9.93 18.27
N CYS A 488 -13.71 -10.89 19.20
CA CYS A 488 -12.99 -12.16 19.08
C CYS A 488 -13.42 -12.87 17.78
N PRO A 489 -12.47 -13.22 16.89
CA PRO A 489 -12.79 -14.00 15.70
C PRO A 489 -13.35 -15.36 16.08
N THR A 490 -14.49 -15.73 15.51
CA THR A 490 -15.01 -17.09 15.66
C THR A 490 -14.15 -18.00 14.79
N LEU A 491 -13.33 -18.84 15.40
CA LEU A 491 -12.49 -19.80 14.66
C LEU A 491 -13.38 -20.70 13.80
N VAL A 492 -13.12 -20.75 12.50
CA VAL A 492 -13.66 -21.79 11.63
C VAL A 492 -13.00 -23.08 12.11
N SER A 493 -13.79 -23.97 12.71
CA SER A 493 -13.29 -25.28 13.12
C SER A 493 -12.71 -26.01 11.90
N SER A 494 -11.50 -26.51 12.01
CA SER A 494 -10.77 -27.27 10.98
C SER A 494 -11.33 -28.71 10.79
N GLU A 495 -12.58 -28.95 11.15
CA GLU A 495 -13.28 -30.22 10.91
C GLU A 495 -14.06 -30.10 9.60
N GLY A 496 -13.41 -30.47 8.50
CA GLY A 496 -14.08 -30.61 7.19
C GLY A 496 -13.22 -30.22 5.98
N ALA A 497 -11.97 -30.66 5.92
CA ALA A 497 -11.17 -30.64 4.69
C ALA A 497 -10.80 -32.06 4.28
#